data_da6ef242036f8571955c1c6e17663b8d
#
_entry.id   da6ef242036f8571955c1c6e17663b8d
#
_cell.length_a   1.000
_cell.length_b   1.000
_cell.length_c   1.000
_cell.angle_alpha   90.00
_cell.angle_beta   90.00
_cell.angle_gamma   90.00
#
_symmetry.space_group_name_H-M   'P 1'
#
loop_
_entity.id
_entity.type
_entity.pdbx_description
1 polymer ?
#
loop_
_entity_poly.entity_id
_entity_poly.type
_entity_poly.pdbx_seq_one_letter_code
_entity_poly.pdbx_strand_id
1 'polypeptide(L)'
;MWPLKWKKREQEYRRERAEFFSAVSCLDRRSFIKVAGMAAGVAAAKTALPPHSFQLVDVVSAAQAQPAFRFAYISDTHLYERQLNERFVKATMRAVQDVNALNPQPDFVLFGGDLAQLGQVGELDLGKQILSEVKAPIKMMVGEHDWFLDMGDKWKELFGQPSYSFDHKGVHFITLMSVNEKDFWTAKNMTPMQRMLTVAGLDNGAQSRFEVGVEGRNWLKADLAKVPKNRPVVIFSHSPLYKYYEPWNFWTEDADQVQAMLAPFRSVTVIHGHTHQMLTNRIGNIHFHGMLSTAWPWPYAPQGLPKLTVQMDRADPFDEADGTGGGQISVHPGGYIDKHYNLWGRNPIVVSKLYLDSWGKQDAPPAPGFPSY
;
A
#
# COMPACT_ATOMS: atom_id res chain seq x y z
N MET A 1 -31.39 7.61 -16.00
CA MET A 1 -31.16 8.85 -16.80
C MET A 1 -30.58 9.91 -15.86
N TRP A 2 -29.31 10.28 -15.97
CA TRP A 2 -28.67 11.25 -15.10
C TRP A 2 -29.26 12.64 -15.30
N PRO A 3 -29.51 13.44 -14.26
CA PRO A 3 -30.06 14.76 -14.38
C PRO A 3 -29.18 15.66 -15.26
N LEU A 4 -29.80 16.46 -16.14
CA LEU A 4 -29.12 17.42 -17.05
C LEU A 4 -28.07 18.33 -16.36
N LYS A 5 -28.26 18.64 -15.08
CA LYS A 5 -27.32 19.38 -14.24
C LYS A 5 -25.92 18.71 -14.11
N TRP A 6 -25.86 17.37 -14.05
CA TRP A 6 -24.59 16.65 -13.92
C TRP A 6 -23.82 16.59 -15.22
N LYS A 7 -24.53 16.42 -16.35
CA LYS A 7 -23.89 16.45 -17.68
C LYS A 7 -23.23 17.79 -17.97
N LYS A 8 -23.87 18.89 -17.55
CA LYS A 8 -23.31 20.23 -17.71
C LYS A 8 -22.05 20.43 -16.87
N ARG A 9 -22.07 20.01 -15.60
CA ARG A 9 -20.89 20.06 -14.70
C ARG A 9 -19.74 19.19 -15.19
N GLU A 10 -20.03 18.01 -15.70
CA GLU A 10 -19.01 17.14 -16.26
C GLU A 10 -18.36 17.74 -17.51
N GLN A 11 -19.14 18.37 -18.39
CA GLN A 11 -18.62 19.08 -19.55
C GLN A 11 -17.75 20.29 -19.15
N GLU A 12 -18.18 21.06 -18.15
CA GLU A 12 -17.41 22.18 -17.59
C GLU A 12 -16.09 21.67 -17.01
N TYR A 13 -16.10 20.63 -16.21
CA TYR A 13 -14.91 20.01 -15.64
C TYR A 13 -13.93 19.50 -16.71
N ARG A 14 -14.43 18.81 -17.74
CA ARG A 14 -13.59 18.32 -18.85
C ARG A 14 -12.95 19.48 -19.63
N ARG A 15 -13.69 20.57 -19.82
CA ARG A 15 -13.17 21.77 -20.49
C ARG A 15 -12.07 22.42 -19.65
N GLU A 16 -12.33 22.71 -18.39
CA GLU A 16 -11.37 23.33 -17.47
C GLU A 16 -10.10 22.48 -17.33
N ARG A 17 -10.25 21.18 -17.27
CA ARG A 17 -9.12 20.25 -17.25
C ARG A 17 -8.31 20.33 -18.55
N ALA A 18 -8.97 20.35 -19.71
CA ALA A 18 -8.28 20.43 -20.99
C ALA A 18 -7.55 21.78 -21.16
N GLU A 19 -8.18 22.87 -20.73
CA GLU A 19 -7.58 24.22 -20.73
C GLU A 19 -6.36 24.28 -19.81
N PHE A 20 -6.44 23.71 -18.62
CA PHE A 20 -5.30 23.62 -17.68
C PHE A 20 -4.13 22.84 -18.27
N PHE A 21 -4.36 21.64 -18.80
CA PHE A 21 -3.30 20.83 -19.38
C PHE A 21 -2.72 21.46 -20.66
N SER A 22 -3.53 22.14 -21.46
CA SER A 22 -3.08 22.91 -22.60
C SER A 22 -2.16 24.08 -22.17
N ALA A 23 -2.54 24.80 -21.13
CA ALA A 23 -1.74 25.89 -20.58
C ALA A 23 -0.41 25.39 -20.00
N VAL A 24 -0.42 24.26 -19.30
CA VAL A 24 0.79 23.65 -18.72
C VAL A 24 1.72 23.09 -19.79
N SER A 25 1.17 22.48 -20.85
CA SER A 25 1.97 21.90 -21.94
C SER A 25 2.66 22.95 -22.82
N CYS A 26 2.18 24.21 -22.81
CA CYS A 26 2.78 25.33 -23.52
C CYS A 26 3.91 26.05 -22.74
N LEU A 27 4.14 25.65 -21.47
CA LEU A 27 5.20 26.26 -20.65
C LEU A 27 6.56 25.67 -21.01
N ASP A 28 7.50 26.53 -21.40
CA ASP A 28 8.89 26.12 -21.47
C ASP A 28 9.46 25.85 -20.05
N ARG A 29 10.59 25.17 -19.99
CA ARG A 29 11.23 24.76 -18.72
C ARG A 29 11.52 25.93 -17.77
N ARG A 30 11.80 27.16 -18.32
CA ARG A 30 12.04 28.37 -17.53
C ARG A 30 10.74 28.94 -16.97
N SER A 31 9.69 28.97 -17.78
CA SER A 31 8.38 29.46 -17.39
C SER A 31 7.71 28.53 -16.38
N PHE A 32 7.89 27.23 -16.51
CA PHE A 32 7.45 26.25 -15.51
C PHE A 32 8.13 26.49 -14.16
N ILE A 33 9.44 26.72 -14.12
CA ILE A 33 10.19 27.04 -12.90
C ILE A 33 9.74 28.37 -12.28
N LYS A 34 9.43 29.39 -13.10
CA LYS A 34 8.92 30.68 -12.62
C LYS A 34 7.51 30.55 -12.01
N VAL A 35 6.62 29.79 -12.64
CA VAL A 35 5.25 29.53 -12.13
C VAL A 35 5.32 28.71 -10.84
N ALA A 36 6.18 27.70 -10.76
CA ALA A 36 6.42 26.95 -9.53
C ALA A 36 7.06 27.82 -8.43
N GLY A 37 7.96 28.75 -8.79
CA GLY A 37 8.56 29.70 -7.85
C GLY A 37 7.57 30.78 -7.34
N MET A 38 6.64 31.23 -8.18
CA MET A 38 5.56 32.14 -7.76
C MET A 38 4.51 31.47 -6.91
N ALA A 39 4.19 30.19 -7.13
CA ALA A 39 3.32 29.44 -6.26
C ALA A 39 3.89 29.28 -4.84
N ALA A 40 5.22 29.20 -4.70
CA ALA A 40 5.89 29.22 -3.40
C ALA A 40 5.87 30.62 -2.71
N GLY A 41 5.77 31.71 -3.50
CA GLY A 41 5.68 33.10 -3.00
C GLY A 41 4.26 33.53 -2.58
N VAL A 42 3.21 32.90 -3.12
CA VAL A 42 1.81 33.23 -2.86
C VAL A 42 1.28 32.61 -1.54
N ALA A 43 2.03 31.73 -0.89
CA ALA A 43 1.71 31.26 0.45
C ALA A 43 1.73 32.37 1.53
N ALA A 44 2.14 33.61 1.19
CA ALA A 44 2.14 34.77 2.08
C ALA A 44 0.94 35.72 1.89
N ALA A 45 0.09 35.55 0.89
CA ALA A 45 -1.08 36.38 0.64
C ALA A 45 -2.38 35.61 0.87
N LYS A 46 -2.97 35.80 2.06
CA LYS A 46 -4.33 35.36 2.37
C LYS A 46 -5.33 36.12 1.50
N THR A 47 -5.78 35.52 0.40
CA THR A 47 -7.03 35.89 -0.24
C THR A 47 -7.74 34.66 -0.74
N ALA A 48 -9.03 34.57 -0.41
CA ALA A 48 -9.97 33.51 -0.56
C ALA A 48 -9.98 32.84 -1.94
N LEU A 49 -9.62 31.56 -1.99
CA LEU A 49 -9.99 30.64 -3.05
C LEU A 49 -11.08 29.68 -2.50
N PRO A 50 -12.02 29.24 -3.32
CA PRO A 50 -13.14 28.38 -2.87
C PRO A 50 -12.65 26.99 -2.44
N PRO A 51 -13.37 26.29 -1.55
CA PRO A 51 -12.92 25.12 -0.79
C PRO A 51 -12.75 23.82 -1.59
N HIS A 52 -12.66 23.85 -2.90
CA HIS A 52 -12.44 22.69 -3.77
C HIS A 52 -11.21 22.83 -4.67
N SER A 53 -10.32 23.78 -4.38
CA SER A 53 -9.05 23.86 -5.07
C SER A 53 -8.13 22.74 -4.60
N PHE A 54 -7.76 21.87 -5.54
CA PHE A 54 -6.66 20.91 -5.52
C PHE A 54 -5.71 21.09 -4.32
N GLN A 55 -5.69 20.12 -3.41
CA GLN A 55 -4.51 19.93 -2.60
C GLN A 55 -3.37 19.58 -3.57
N LEU A 56 -2.59 20.57 -3.96
CA LEU A 56 -1.22 20.34 -4.41
C LEU A 56 -0.53 19.67 -3.24
N VAL A 57 -0.50 18.34 -3.25
CA VAL A 57 0.43 17.58 -2.41
C VAL A 57 1.80 18.06 -2.85
N ASP A 58 2.43 18.80 -1.99
CA ASP A 58 3.65 19.56 -2.23
C ASP A 58 4.63 18.81 -3.13
N VAL A 59 4.86 19.33 -4.31
CA VAL A 59 6.13 19.16 -5.01
C VAL A 59 7.14 20.01 -4.23
N VAL A 60 7.43 19.60 -3.00
CA VAL A 60 8.40 20.29 -2.17
C VAL A 60 9.74 19.67 -2.40
N SER A 61 10.47 20.47 -3.03
CA SER A 61 11.65 21.10 -2.47
C SER A 61 12.92 20.27 -2.55
N ALA A 62 13.77 20.73 -3.41
CA ALA A 62 15.17 20.42 -3.63
C ALA A 62 16.12 20.50 -2.41
N ALA A 63 15.61 20.58 -1.20
CA ALA A 63 16.40 20.69 0.03
C ALA A 63 16.25 19.48 0.98
N GLN A 64 15.53 18.40 0.57
CA GLN A 64 15.51 17.18 1.36
C GLN A 64 16.81 16.42 1.18
N ALA A 65 17.38 15.98 2.31
CA ALA A 65 18.56 15.10 2.27
C ALA A 65 18.27 13.92 1.34
N GLN A 66 19.21 13.60 0.45
CA GLN A 66 19.08 12.46 -0.45
C GLN A 66 18.76 11.19 0.38
N PRO A 67 17.86 10.34 -0.10
CA PRO A 67 17.55 9.10 0.62
C PRO A 67 18.81 8.23 0.74
N ALA A 68 18.95 7.55 1.87
CA ALA A 68 20.05 6.62 2.11
C ALA A 68 20.00 5.44 1.13
N PHE A 69 18.77 5.01 0.78
CA PHE A 69 18.51 3.98 -0.21
C PHE A 69 17.01 3.98 -0.61
N ARG A 70 16.69 3.17 -1.61
CA ARG A 70 15.33 2.98 -2.10
C ARG A 70 15.04 1.52 -2.29
N PHE A 71 13.77 1.15 -2.05
CA PHE A 71 13.22 -0.12 -2.49
C PHE A 71 11.87 0.09 -3.17
N ALA A 72 11.50 -0.82 -4.05
CA ALA A 72 10.20 -0.77 -4.72
C ALA A 72 9.27 -1.83 -4.12
N TYR A 73 7.98 -1.77 -4.47
CA TYR A 73 7.04 -2.83 -4.14
C TYR A 73 6.12 -3.17 -5.30
N ILE A 74 5.72 -4.43 -5.33
CA ILE A 74 4.63 -5.01 -6.13
C ILE A 74 3.75 -5.76 -5.14
N SER A 75 2.43 -5.66 -5.22
CA SER A 75 1.54 -6.29 -4.24
C SER A 75 0.21 -6.72 -4.86
N ASP A 76 -0.39 -7.73 -4.26
CA ASP A 76 -1.78 -8.13 -4.51
C ASP A 76 -2.05 -8.31 -6.01
N THR A 77 -1.36 -9.28 -6.61
CA THR A 77 -1.44 -9.56 -8.06
C THR A 77 -2.57 -10.49 -8.43
N HIS A 78 -3.03 -11.31 -7.48
CA HIS A 78 -4.18 -12.21 -7.60
C HIS A 78 -4.19 -13.02 -8.90
N LEU A 79 -3.06 -13.63 -9.23
CA LEU A 79 -2.93 -14.41 -10.44
C LEU A 79 -3.81 -15.68 -10.36
N TYR A 80 -4.59 -15.90 -11.43
CA TYR A 80 -5.16 -17.19 -11.74
C TYR A 80 -4.25 -17.96 -12.69
N GLU A 81 -4.64 -19.14 -13.10
CA GLU A 81 -4.03 -19.78 -14.25
C GLU A 81 -4.14 -18.88 -15.50
N ARG A 82 -3.07 -18.81 -16.29
CA ARG A 82 -2.90 -17.83 -17.39
C ARG A 82 -4.10 -17.72 -18.32
N GLN A 83 -4.79 -18.81 -18.57
CA GLN A 83 -5.94 -18.88 -19.49
C GLN A 83 -7.17 -18.12 -18.97
N LEU A 84 -7.26 -17.88 -17.68
CA LEU A 84 -8.41 -17.26 -17.04
C LEU A 84 -8.20 -15.78 -16.69
N ASN A 85 -6.96 -15.26 -16.82
CA ASN A 85 -6.69 -13.92 -16.30
C ASN A 85 -5.56 -13.15 -17.03
N GLU A 86 -5.67 -13.06 -18.31
CA GLU A 86 -4.69 -12.31 -19.10
C GLU A 86 -4.48 -10.88 -18.57
N ARG A 87 -5.52 -10.25 -18.02
CA ARG A 87 -5.47 -8.92 -17.41
C ARG A 87 -4.48 -8.87 -16.25
N PHE A 88 -4.58 -9.77 -15.27
CA PHE A 88 -3.72 -9.76 -14.09
C PHE A 88 -2.27 -10.14 -14.44
N VAL A 89 -2.09 -11.04 -15.39
CA VAL A 89 -0.76 -11.35 -15.92
C VAL A 89 -0.12 -10.12 -16.56
N LYS A 90 -0.85 -9.40 -17.41
CA LYS A 90 -0.36 -8.16 -18.02
C LYS A 90 -0.07 -7.06 -16.97
N ALA A 91 -0.94 -6.92 -15.98
CA ALA A 91 -0.73 -5.97 -14.88
C ALA A 91 0.52 -6.30 -14.06
N THR A 92 0.73 -7.58 -13.71
CA THR A 92 1.93 -8.03 -13.00
C THR A 92 3.20 -7.80 -13.83
N MET A 93 3.17 -8.15 -15.13
CA MET A 93 4.30 -7.90 -16.04
C MET A 93 4.59 -6.40 -16.18
N ARG A 94 3.55 -5.56 -16.25
CA ARG A 94 3.72 -4.09 -16.24
C ARG A 94 4.41 -3.62 -14.96
N ALA A 95 3.99 -4.11 -13.79
CA ALA A 95 4.63 -3.75 -12.52
C ALA A 95 6.11 -4.15 -12.49
N VAL A 96 6.46 -5.32 -13.02
CA VAL A 96 7.86 -5.76 -13.17
C VAL A 96 8.63 -4.81 -14.10
N GLN A 97 8.04 -4.42 -15.23
CA GLN A 97 8.66 -3.47 -16.17
C GLN A 97 8.85 -2.09 -15.53
N ASP A 98 7.84 -1.57 -14.81
CA ASP A 98 7.91 -0.29 -14.12
C ASP A 98 9.05 -0.28 -13.08
N VAL A 99 9.16 -1.35 -12.28
CA VAL A 99 10.25 -1.50 -11.31
C VAL A 99 11.62 -1.59 -12.00
N ASN A 100 11.72 -2.37 -13.07
CA ASN A 100 12.96 -2.52 -13.83
C ASN A 100 13.38 -1.24 -14.58
N ALA A 101 12.46 -0.31 -14.82
CA ALA A 101 12.70 0.98 -15.44
C ALA A 101 13.12 2.08 -14.44
N LEU A 102 13.04 1.83 -13.15
CA LEU A 102 13.44 2.82 -12.13
C LEU A 102 14.93 3.20 -12.27
N ASN A 103 15.21 4.49 -12.16
CA ASN A 103 16.57 5.02 -12.16
C ASN A 103 16.72 6.06 -11.01
N PRO A 104 17.58 5.83 -10.02
CA PRO A 104 18.38 4.60 -9.83
C PRO A 104 17.55 3.37 -9.56
N GLN A 105 18.11 2.19 -9.85
CA GLN A 105 17.49 0.91 -9.51
C GLN A 105 17.27 0.80 -7.99
N PRO A 106 16.18 0.15 -7.55
CA PRO A 106 15.96 -0.10 -6.12
C PRO A 106 16.98 -1.12 -5.58
N ASP A 107 17.32 -0.99 -4.32
CA ASP A 107 18.22 -1.95 -3.66
C ASP A 107 17.59 -3.35 -3.54
N PHE A 108 16.28 -3.40 -3.41
CA PHE A 108 15.46 -4.62 -3.44
C PHE A 108 13.99 -4.27 -3.79
N VAL A 109 13.20 -5.31 -4.04
CA VAL A 109 11.75 -5.19 -4.25
C VAL A 109 11.04 -5.96 -3.15
N LEU A 110 10.02 -5.36 -2.53
CA LEU A 110 9.07 -6.07 -1.68
C LEU A 110 7.93 -6.60 -2.56
N PHE A 111 7.65 -7.90 -2.46
CA PHE A 111 6.39 -8.45 -2.90
C PHE A 111 5.43 -8.54 -1.70
N GLY A 112 4.27 -7.89 -1.81
CA GLY A 112 3.41 -7.58 -0.67
C GLY A 112 2.35 -8.61 -0.31
N GLY A 113 2.40 -9.81 -0.87
CA GLY A 113 1.42 -10.88 -0.63
C GLY A 113 0.34 -10.96 -1.71
N ASP A 114 -0.51 -11.98 -1.63
CA ASP A 114 -1.57 -12.30 -2.58
C ASP A 114 -1.06 -12.38 -4.04
N LEU A 115 -0.08 -13.25 -4.23
CA LEU A 115 0.49 -13.57 -5.55
C LEU A 115 -0.53 -14.33 -6.40
N ALA A 116 -1.10 -15.37 -5.80
CA ALA A 116 -2.13 -16.21 -6.39
C ALA A 116 -3.53 -15.74 -6.00
N GLN A 117 -4.54 -16.13 -6.76
CA GLN A 117 -5.94 -15.89 -6.38
C GLN A 117 -6.49 -17.02 -5.51
N LEU A 118 -6.15 -18.26 -5.82
CA LEU A 118 -6.64 -19.44 -5.14
C LEU A 118 -5.54 -20.25 -4.45
N GLY A 119 -4.28 -19.80 -4.52
CA GLY A 119 -3.13 -20.50 -3.96
C GLY A 119 -2.78 -21.81 -4.67
N GLN A 120 -3.27 -21.98 -5.89
CA GLN A 120 -2.98 -23.20 -6.68
C GLN A 120 -1.52 -23.22 -7.12
N VAL A 121 -0.99 -24.44 -7.27
CA VAL A 121 0.40 -24.65 -7.69
C VAL A 121 0.73 -23.91 -8.98
N GLY A 122 -0.15 -24.00 -9.99
CA GLY A 122 0.05 -23.33 -11.29
C GLY A 122 0.03 -21.80 -11.19
N GLU A 123 -0.75 -21.22 -10.27
CA GLU A 123 -0.81 -19.78 -10.02
C GLU A 123 0.47 -19.28 -9.36
N LEU A 124 0.93 -19.99 -8.32
CA LEU A 124 2.16 -19.64 -7.60
C LEU A 124 3.41 -19.82 -8.49
N ASP A 125 3.47 -20.88 -9.28
CA ASP A 125 4.55 -21.12 -10.24
C ASP A 125 4.57 -20.04 -11.34
N LEU A 126 3.41 -19.64 -11.87
CA LEU A 126 3.28 -18.54 -12.82
C LEU A 126 3.77 -17.23 -12.21
N GLY A 127 3.34 -16.94 -10.98
CA GLY A 127 3.78 -15.75 -10.25
C GLY A 127 5.29 -15.72 -10.05
N LYS A 128 5.88 -16.85 -9.62
CA LYS A 128 7.34 -16.99 -9.50
C LYS A 128 8.05 -16.76 -10.83
N GLN A 129 7.52 -17.31 -11.93
CA GLN A 129 8.09 -17.12 -13.26
C GLN A 129 8.08 -15.62 -13.66
N ILE A 130 6.96 -14.90 -13.49
CA ILE A 130 6.88 -13.47 -13.84
C ILE A 130 7.81 -12.65 -12.95
N LEU A 131 7.81 -12.91 -11.65
CA LEU A 131 8.66 -12.18 -10.72
C LEU A 131 10.16 -12.45 -10.90
N SER A 132 10.53 -13.57 -11.51
CA SER A 132 11.95 -13.85 -11.83
C SER A 132 12.56 -12.87 -12.83
N GLU A 133 11.73 -12.11 -13.57
CA GLU A 133 12.18 -11.05 -14.49
C GLU A 133 12.55 -9.74 -13.77
N VAL A 134 12.31 -9.63 -12.47
CA VAL A 134 12.73 -8.48 -11.65
C VAL A 134 14.25 -8.50 -11.49
N LYS A 135 14.91 -7.40 -11.83
CA LYS A 135 16.37 -7.29 -11.79
C LYS A 135 16.95 -7.20 -10.37
N ALA A 136 16.23 -6.52 -9.47
CA ALA A 136 16.64 -6.36 -8.08
C ALA A 136 16.23 -7.58 -7.23
N PRO A 137 16.93 -7.88 -6.12
CA PRO A 137 16.52 -8.94 -5.20
C PRO A 137 15.10 -8.73 -4.69
N ILE A 138 14.28 -9.79 -4.65
CA ILE A 138 12.91 -9.73 -4.15
C ILE A 138 12.85 -10.25 -2.71
N LYS A 139 12.09 -9.56 -1.88
CA LYS A 139 11.68 -9.97 -0.53
C LYS A 139 10.20 -10.33 -0.57
N MET A 140 9.90 -11.61 -0.38
CA MET A 140 8.55 -12.14 -0.52
C MET A 140 7.80 -12.08 0.80
N MET A 141 6.57 -11.60 0.78
CA MET A 141 5.59 -11.66 1.85
C MET A 141 4.40 -12.49 1.37
N VAL A 142 3.85 -13.32 2.24
CA VAL A 142 2.69 -14.17 1.95
C VAL A 142 1.40 -13.43 2.26
N GLY A 143 0.36 -13.63 1.43
CA GLY A 143 -1.01 -13.23 1.72
C GLY A 143 -1.92 -14.43 1.97
N GLU A 144 -3.18 -14.18 2.34
CA GLU A 144 -4.15 -15.22 2.65
C GLU A 144 -4.49 -16.09 1.45
N HIS A 145 -4.56 -15.49 0.26
CA HIS A 145 -4.83 -16.20 -0.98
C HIS A 145 -3.72 -17.18 -1.36
N ASP A 146 -2.50 -16.90 -0.96
CA ASP A 146 -1.35 -17.79 -1.18
C ASP A 146 -1.29 -18.94 -0.17
N TRP A 147 -1.92 -18.75 1.00
CA TRP A 147 -1.66 -19.59 2.18
C TRP A 147 -2.73 -20.68 2.40
N PHE A 148 -4.00 -20.32 2.29
CA PHE A 148 -5.04 -21.16 2.87
C PHE A 148 -5.42 -22.42 2.07
N LEU A 149 -5.05 -22.54 0.79
CA LEU A 149 -5.36 -23.76 0.05
C LEU A 149 -4.67 -24.98 0.67
N ASP A 150 -3.36 -24.88 0.90
CA ASP A 150 -2.51 -25.97 1.41
C ASP A 150 -1.76 -25.64 2.71
N MET A 151 -2.17 -24.55 3.38
CA MET A 151 -1.53 -24.03 4.59
C MET A 151 -0.06 -23.64 4.37
N GLY A 152 0.20 -23.13 3.16
CA GLY A 152 1.46 -22.56 2.74
C GLY A 152 2.56 -23.57 2.43
N ASP A 153 2.24 -24.82 2.18
CA ASP A 153 3.26 -25.84 1.84
C ASP A 153 3.94 -25.49 0.52
N LYS A 154 3.18 -25.14 -0.52
CA LYS A 154 3.74 -24.72 -1.81
C LYS A 154 4.46 -23.38 -1.70
N TRP A 155 3.92 -22.43 -0.93
CA TRP A 155 4.60 -21.16 -0.69
C TRP A 155 5.99 -21.35 -0.06
N LYS A 156 6.07 -22.18 0.99
CA LYS A 156 7.35 -22.47 1.66
C LYS A 156 8.37 -23.15 0.75
N GLU A 157 7.90 -24.05 -0.12
CA GLU A 157 8.75 -24.68 -1.15
C GLU A 157 9.35 -23.63 -2.10
N LEU A 158 8.55 -22.66 -2.55
CA LEU A 158 8.97 -21.67 -3.55
C LEU A 158 9.76 -20.50 -2.98
N PHE A 159 9.38 -20.00 -1.80
CA PHE A 159 9.80 -18.71 -1.27
C PHE A 159 10.37 -18.77 0.15
N GLY A 160 10.30 -19.92 0.82
CA GLY A 160 10.82 -20.11 2.17
C GLY A 160 9.81 -19.72 3.27
N GLN A 161 10.33 -19.44 4.47
CA GLN A 161 9.50 -19.15 5.63
C GLN A 161 8.76 -17.82 5.48
N PRO A 162 7.48 -17.74 5.92
CA PRO A 162 6.67 -16.52 5.80
C PRO A 162 7.13 -15.39 6.74
N SER A 163 7.73 -15.74 7.89
CA SER A 163 8.30 -14.75 8.80
C SER A 163 9.82 -14.86 8.80
N TYR A 164 10.49 -13.76 8.52
CA TYR A 164 11.95 -13.64 8.55
C TYR A 164 12.38 -12.18 8.73
N SER A 165 13.63 -11.96 9.10
CA SER A 165 14.20 -10.61 9.22
C SER A 165 15.53 -10.50 8.48
N PHE A 166 15.89 -9.26 8.14
CA PHE A 166 17.17 -8.93 7.54
C PHE A 166 17.56 -7.49 7.85
N ASP A 167 18.84 -7.21 7.87
CA ASP A 167 19.36 -5.86 8.01
C ASP A 167 19.78 -5.29 6.65
N HIS A 168 19.44 -4.01 6.39
CA HIS A 168 19.89 -3.32 5.21
C HIS A 168 20.21 -1.87 5.51
N LYS A 169 21.45 -1.43 5.24
CA LYS A 169 21.92 -0.04 5.40
C LYS A 169 21.46 0.63 6.72
N GLY A 170 21.59 -0.10 7.84
CA GLY A 170 21.30 0.41 9.17
C GLY A 170 19.84 0.33 9.62
N VAL A 171 18.96 -0.18 8.79
CA VAL A 171 17.54 -0.44 9.10
C VAL A 171 17.33 -1.93 9.31
N HIS A 172 16.53 -2.29 10.30
CA HIS A 172 16.10 -3.66 10.55
C HIS A 172 14.75 -3.90 9.88
N PHE A 173 14.68 -4.87 8.97
CA PHE A 173 13.49 -5.24 8.23
C PHE A 173 12.95 -6.58 8.72
N ILE A 174 11.64 -6.66 8.84
CA ILE A 174 10.92 -7.85 9.28
C ILE A 174 9.79 -8.10 8.27
N THR A 175 9.72 -9.32 7.73
CA THR A 175 8.53 -9.84 7.09
C THR A 175 7.80 -10.69 8.11
N LEU A 176 6.55 -10.33 8.42
CA LEU A 176 5.79 -10.93 9.50
C LEU A 176 4.51 -11.58 8.96
N MET A 177 4.36 -12.86 9.18
CA MET A 177 3.11 -13.58 8.92
C MET A 177 1.99 -12.96 9.75
N SER A 178 0.96 -12.45 9.08
CA SER A 178 -0.14 -11.70 9.72
C SER A 178 -1.52 -12.16 9.26
N VAL A 179 -1.58 -13.24 8.50
CA VAL A 179 -2.84 -13.80 7.96
C VAL A 179 -3.14 -15.18 8.55
N ASN A 180 -2.68 -15.44 9.79
CA ASN A 180 -3.15 -16.62 10.53
C ASN A 180 -4.58 -16.40 10.96
N GLU A 181 -5.34 -17.49 11.03
CA GLU A 181 -6.66 -17.50 11.60
C GLU A 181 -6.74 -18.55 12.71
N LYS A 182 -7.27 -18.11 13.85
CA LYS A 182 -7.44 -18.93 15.01
C LYS A 182 -8.65 -19.86 14.80
N ASP A 183 -8.53 -21.12 15.07
CA ASP A 183 -9.60 -22.12 15.20
C ASP A 183 -10.42 -22.46 13.95
N PHE A 184 -10.75 -21.53 13.07
CA PHE A 184 -11.67 -21.78 11.95
C PHE A 184 -11.03 -22.56 10.80
N TRP A 185 -9.81 -22.20 10.44
CA TRP A 185 -9.05 -22.80 9.33
C TRP A 185 -8.45 -24.14 9.66
N THR A 186 -8.38 -24.45 10.94
CA THR A 186 -8.05 -25.77 11.45
C THR A 186 -9.29 -26.66 11.58
N ALA A 187 -10.48 -26.18 11.19
CA ALA A 187 -11.68 -27.01 11.17
C ALA A 187 -11.43 -28.24 10.31
N LYS A 188 -11.29 -29.37 10.98
CA LYS A 188 -10.93 -30.69 10.39
C LYS A 188 -11.88 -31.18 9.29
N ASN A 189 -13.01 -30.51 9.14
CA ASN A 189 -14.12 -30.86 8.23
C ASN A 189 -14.10 -30.03 6.93
N MET A 190 -13.23 -29.04 6.78
CA MET A 190 -13.13 -28.25 5.54
C MET A 190 -12.11 -28.87 4.61
N THR A 191 -12.49 -29.03 3.35
CA THR A 191 -11.53 -29.30 2.28
C THR A 191 -10.67 -28.04 2.01
N PRO A 192 -9.47 -28.19 1.42
CA PRO A 192 -8.66 -27.06 1.01
C PRO A 192 -9.42 -26.02 0.19
N MET A 193 -10.22 -26.46 -0.79
CA MET A 193 -11.01 -25.57 -1.63
C MET A 193 -12.08 -24.81 -0.83
N GLN A 194 -12.74 -25.45 0.13
CA GLN A 194 -13.70 -24.78 1.00
C GLN A 194 -13.05 -23.71 1.86
N ARG A 195 -11.87 -23.98 2.43
CA ARG A 195 -11.10 -22.95 3.16
C ARG A 195 -10.83 -21.76 2.27
N MET A 196 -10.27 -22.02 1.08
CA MET A 196 -9.91 -20.97 0.13
C MET A 196 -11.13 -20.13 -0.29
N LEU A 197 -12.24 -20.73 -0.65
CA LEU A 197 -13.47 -20.03 -1.03
C LEU A 197 -14.07 -19.21 0.13
N THR A 198 -13.89 -19.66 1.36
CA THR A 198 -14.33 -18.91 2.54
C THR A 198 -13.48 -17.65 2.73
N VAL A 199 -12.18 -17.73 2.53
CA VAL A 199 -11.29 -16.55 2.55
C VAL A 199 -11.60 -15.55 1.44
N ALA A 200 -11.90 -16.04 0.25
CA ALA A 200 -12.22 -15.19 -0.90
C ALA A 200 -13.56 -14.45 -0.76
N GLY A 201 -14.41 -14.85 0.18
CA GLY A 201 -15.70 -14.21 0.42
C GLY A 201 -15.61 -13.07 1.42
N LEU A 202 -15.61 -11.83 0.98
CA LEU A 202 -15.45 -10.63 1.82
C LEU A 202 -16.54 -10.44 2.88
N ASP A 203 -17.77 -10.83 2.58
CA ASP A 203 -18.93 -10.65 3.44
C ASP A 203 -19.25 -11.92 4.27
N ASN A 204 -18.29 -12.78 4.43
CA ASN A 204 -18.53 -14.04 5.12
C ASN A 204 -18.43 -13.84 6.63
N GLY A 205 -19.57 -13.76 7.31
CA GLY A 205 -19.65 -13.69 8.77
C GLY A 205 -19.06 -14.90 9.51
N ALA A 206 -18.62 -15.93 8.78
CA ALA A 206 -17.88 -17.06 9.31
C ALA A 206 -16.36 -16.87 9.25
N GLN A 207 -15.86 -15.81 8.63
CA GLN A 207 -14.43 -15.49 8.69
C GLN A 207 -14.05 -15.05 10.09
N SER A 208 -13.06 -15.70 10.67
CA SER A 208 -12.37 -15.14 11.81
C SER A 208 -11.38 -14.08 11.37
N ARG A 209 -11.02 -13.19 12.28
CA ARG A 209 -10.08 -12.10 12.00
C ARG A 209 -8.68 -12.66 11.86
N PHE A 210 -7.89 -12.03 11.03
CA PHE A 210 -6.48 -12.36 10.93
C PHE A 210 -5.75 -12.05 12.22
N GLU A 211 -4.73 -12.84 12.53
CA GLU A 211 -3.83 -12.62 13.65
C GLU A 211 -2.38 -12.98 13.28
N VAL A 212 -1.43 -12.37 13.98
CA VAL A 212 -0.02 -12.81 13.99
C VAL A 212 0.11 -14.12 14.74
N GLY A 213 -0.73 -14.32 15.75
CA GLY A 213 -0.77 -15.50 16.58
C GLY A 213 0.33 -15.54 17.65
N VAL A 214 0.20 -16.46 18.57
CA VAL A 214 1.14 -16.59 19.71
C VAL A 214 2.56 -16.91 19.23
N GLU A 215 2.69 -17.84 18.30
CA GLU A 215 3.99 -18.25 17.76
C GLU A 215 4.70 -17.11 17.02
N GLY A 216 3.95 -16.41 16.14
CA GLY A 216 4.45 -15.25 15.42
C GLY A 216 4.88 -14.12 16.36
N ARG A 217 4.09 -13.83 17.40
CA ARG A 217 4.46 -12.83 18.40
C ARG A 217 5.70 -13.23 19.22
N ASN A 218 5.82 -14.50 19.59
CA ASN A 218 7.01 -15.00 20.29
C ASN A 218 8.25 -14.89 19.40
N TRP A 219 8.13 -15.24 18.14
CA TRP A 219 9.20 -15.09 17.16
C TRP A 219 9.60 -13.60 17.03
N LEU A 220 8.62 -12.71 16.82
CA LEU A 220 8.83 -11.26 16.72
C LEU A 220 9.53 -10.70 17.97
N LYS A 221 9.08 -11.10 19.16
CA LYS A 221 9.70 -10.70 20.42
C LYS A 221 11.16 -11.12 20.51
N ALA A 222 11.47 -12.35 20.12
CA ALA A 222 12.84 -12.88 20.13
C ALA A 222 13.74 -12.19 19.11
N ASP A 223 13.20 -11.81 17.96
CA ASP A 223 13.92 -11.07 16.92
C ASP A 223 14.20 -9.63 17.38
N LEU A 224 13.18 -8.91 17.82
CA LEU A 224 13.29 -7.53 18.32
C LEU A 224 14.16 -7.38 19.57
N ALA A 225 14.35 -8.44 20.36
CA ALA A 225 15.24 -8.43 21.52
C ALA A 225 16.72 -8.22 21.12
N LYS A 226 17.09 -8.54 19.89
CA LYS A 226 18.44 -8.38 19.33
C LYS A 226 18.67 -7.00 18.72
N VAL A 227 17.62 -6.19 18.56
CA VAL A 227 17.64 -4.91 17.85
C VAL A 227 17.75 -3.75 18.82
N PRO A 228 18.78 -2.87 18.71
CA PRO A 228 18.87 -1.66 19.51
C PRO A 228 17.66 -0.76 19.34
N LYS A 229 17.13 -0.17 20.42
CA LYS A 229 15.88 0.62 20.39
C LYS A 229 15.97 1.92 19.58
N ASN A 230 17.17 2.40 19.30
CA ASN A 230 17.41 3.55 18.41
C ASN A 230 17.55 3.17 16.93
N ARG A 231 17.65 1.86 16.61
CA ARG A 231 17.68 1.39 15.22
C ARG A 231 16.28 1.49 14.62
N PRO A 232 16.13 2.05 13.41
CA PRO A 232 14.87 2.04 12.70
C PRO A 232 14.43 0.60 12.38
N VAL A 233 13.12 0.36 12.54
CA VAL A 233 12.47 -0.93 12.23
C VAL A 233 11.41 -0.71 11.16
N VAL A 234 11.46 -1.52 10.11
CA VAL A 234 10.43 -1.56 9.07
C VAL A 234 9.83 -2.97 9.05
N ILE A 235 8.52 -3.05 9.22
CA ILE A 235 7.79 -4.31 9.20
C ILE A 235 6.94 -4.38 7.94
N PHE A 236 7.00 -5.51 7.27
CA PHE A 236 6.11 -5.88 6.18
C PHE A 236 5.10 -6.89 6.73
N SER A 237 3.81 -6.59 6.59
CA SER A 237 2.71 -7.47 6.95
C SER A 237 1.66 -7.45 5.84
N HIS A 238 1.03 -8.57 5.54
CA HIS A 238 -0.03 -8.53 4.54
C HIS A 238 -1.27 -7.87 5.11
N SER A 239 -1.84 -8.39 6.19
CA SER A 239 -2.93 -7.73 6.91
C SER A 239 -2.44 -6.48 7.67
N PRO A 240 -3.23 -5.40 7.76
CA PRO A 240 -2.91 -4.22 8.55
C PRO A 240 -2.68 -4.56 10.02
N LEU A 241 -1.53 -4.16 10.60
CA LEU A 241 -1.26 -4.34 12.04
C LEU A 241 -1.97 -3.28 12.88
N TYR A 242 -3.19 -2.97 12.52
CA TYR A 242 -4.14 -2.13 13.27
C TYR A 242 -5.59 -2.48 12.89
N LYS A 243 -6.53 -2.01 13.69
CA LYS A 243 -7.94 -2.29 13.53
C LYS A 243 -8.56 -1.21 12.64
N TYR A 244 -8.72 -1.52 11.35
CA TYR A 244 -9.26 -0.59 10.37
C TYR A 244 -10.77 -0.84 10.16
N TYR A 245 -11.13 -1.98 9.56
CA TYR A 245 -12.53 -2.28 9.25
C TYR A 245 -12.79 -3.79 9.30
N GLU A 246 -13.42 -4.23 10.37
CA GLU A 246 -13.69 -5.64 10.63
C GLU A 246 -14.56 -6.33 9.57
N PRO A 247 -15.64 -5.70 9.05
CA PRO A 247 -16.52 -6.39 8.11
C PRO A 247 -15.86 -6.86 6.81
N TRP A 248 -14.75 -6.21 6.41
CA TRP A 248 -13.96 -6.61 5.24
C TRP A 248 -12.64 -7.28 5.61
N ASN A 249 -12.53 -7.74 6.85
CA ASN A 249 -11.29 -8.32 7.41
C ASN A 249 -10.04 -7.42 7.27
N PHE A 250 -10.21 -6.09 7.15
CA PHE A 250 -9.13 -5.11 7.24
C PHE A 250 -8.74 -4.89 8.71
N TRP A 251 -8.34 -6.00 9.34
CA TRP A 251 -8.25 -6.12 10.77
C TRP A 251 -7.24 -7.19 11.18
N THR A 252 -6.38 -6.86 12.12
CA THR A 252 -5.52 -7.85 12.79
C THR A 252 -5.91 -7.90 14.26
N GLU A 253 -6.39 -9.04 14.73
CA GLU A 253 -6.98 -9.18 16.06
C GLU A 253 -6.01 -8.82 17.17
N ASP A 254 -4.79 -9.32 17.08
CA ASP A 254 -3.73 -9.10 18.07
C ASP A 254 -2.79 -7.92 17.74
N ALA A 255 -3.26 -6.99 16.91
CA ALA A 255 -2.51 -5.80 16.51
C ALA A 255 -2.00 -4.99 17.70
N ASP A 256 -2.81 -4.81 18.75
CA ASP A 256 -2.43 -4.05 19.94
C ASP A 256 -1.24 -4.68 20.65
N GLN A 257 -1.15 -6.02 20.68
CA GLN A 257 -0.03 -6.76 21.26
C GLN A 257 1.25 -6.60 20.43
N VAL A 258 1.12 -6.61 19.09
CA VAL A 258 2.24 -6.35 18.17
C VAL A 258 2.73 -4.91 18.32
N GLN A 259 1.81 -3.95 18.34
CA GLN A 259 2.15 -2.53 18.53
C GLN A 259 2.86 -2.28 19.86
N ALA A 260 2.43 -2.95 20.96
CA ALA A 260 3.09 -2.85 22.25
C ALA A 260 4.56 -3.32 22.23
N MET A 261 4.88 -4.32 21.41
CA MET A 261 6.27 -4.78 21.21
C MET A 261 7.11 -3.77 20.42
N LEU A 262 6.50 -3.00 19.54
CA LEU A 262 7.14 -2.01 18.67
C LEU A 262 7.29 -0.64 19.33
N ALA A 263 6.42 -0.30 20.28
CA ALA A 263 6.39 0.99 20.96
C ALA A 263 7.72 1.44 21.57
N PRO A 264 8.60 0.55 22.09
CA PRO A 264 9.91 0.95 22.63
C PRO A 264 10.92 1.44 21.58
N PHE A 265 10.69 1.22 20.28
CA PHE A 265 11.62 1.62 19.23
C PHE A 265 11.39 3.06 18.79
N ARG A 266 12.47 3.78 18.52
CA ARG A 266 12.41 5.21 18.18
C ARG A 266 11.70 5.51 16.85
N SER A 267 11.87 4.64 15.86
CA SER A 267 11.32 4.81 14.52
C SER A 267 10.80 3.46 14.04
N VAL A 268 9.51 3.36 13.82
CA VAL A 268 8.85 2.16 13.33
C VAL A 268 7.94 2.52 12.16
N THR A 269 8.07 1.76 11.09
CA THR A 269 7.18 1.83 9.94
C THR A 269 6.62 0.45 9.64
N VAL A 270 5.33 0.34 9.46
CA VAL A 270 4.62 -0.86 9.01
C VAL A 270 4.10 -0.60 7.59
N ILE A 271 4.38 -1.51 6.68
CA ILE A 271 3.91 -1.47 5.30
C ILE A 271 3.08 -2.72 5.07
N HIS A 272 1.84 -2.56 4.59
CA HIS A 272 0.89 -3.65 4.45
C HIS A 272 0.20 -3.69 3.09
N GLY A 273 -0.20 -4.88 2.65
CA GLY A 273 -1.02 -5.15 1.47
C GLY A 273 -2.50 -5.28 1.82
N HIS A 274 -3.17 -6.27 1.27
CA HIS A 274 -4.51 -6.75 1.57
C HIS A 274 -5.65 -5.75 1.27
N THR A 275 -5.48 -4.50 1.63
CA THR A 275 -6.53 -3.48 1.50
C THR A 275 -6.62 -2.87 0.10
N HIS A 276 -5.64 -3.10 -0.76
CA HIS A 276 -5.53 -2.52 -2.10
C HIS A 276 -5.76 -0.99 -2.14
N GLN A 277 -5.32 -0.29 -1.08
CA GLN A 277 -5.61 1.13 -0.89
C GLN A 277 -4.36 1.90 -0.50
N MET A 278 -4.31 3.16 -0.90
CA MET A 278 -3.40 4.10 -0.26
C MET A 278 -3.94 4.39 1.14
N LEU A 279 -3.30 3.85 2.15
CA LEU A 279 -3.62 4.11 3.54
C LEU A 279 -2.42 4.71 4.24
N THR A 280 -2.66 5.69 5.09
CA THR A 280 -1.66 6.26 5.97
C THR A 280 -2.26 6.42 7.35
N ASN A 281 -1.63 5.80 8.35
CA ASN A 281 -2.05 5.87 9.74
C ASN A 281 -0.85 6.10 10.65
N ARG A 282 -1.09 6.64 11.85
CA ARG A 282 -0.10 6.76 12.91
C ARG A 282 -0.73 6.44 14.25
N ILE A 283 -0.15 5.47 14.94
CA ILE A 283 -0.55 5.10 16.30
C ILE A 283 0.70 5.20 17.18
N GLY A 284 0.72 6.15 18.09
CA GLY A 284 1.92 6.45 18.87
C GLY A 284 3.10 6.86 17.96
N ASN A 285 4.19 6.13 18.06
CA ASN A 285 5.40 6.30 17.25
C ASN A 285 5.47 5.39 16.00
N ILE A 286 4.42 4.63 15.73
CA ILE A 286 4.35 3.68 14.61
C ILE A 286 3.60 4.31 13.46
N HIS A 287 4.21 4.31 12.27
CA HIS A 287 3.62 4.76 11.03
C HIS A 287 3.18 3.56 10.20
N PHE A 288 1.98 3.59 9.64
CA PHE A 288 1.41 2.52 8.83
C PHE A 288 1.12 3.04 7.43
N HIS A 289 1.48 2.24 6.40
CA HIS A 289 1.26 2.57 5.01
C HIS A 289 0.72 1.37 4.24
N GLY A 290 -0.45 1.55 3.60
CA GLY A 290 -1.00 0.58 2.67
C GLY A 290 -0.26 0.55 1.33
N MET A 291 -0.26 -0.58 0.66
CA MET A 291 0.25 -0.75 -0.70
C MET A 291 -0.90 -0.76 -1.72
N LEU A 292 -0.60 -0.31 -2.93
CA LEU A 292 -1.50 -0.49 -4.06
C LEU A 292 -1.47 -1.95 -4.53
N SER A 293 -2.60 -2.44 -4.99
CA SER A 293 -2.70 -3.67 -5.73
C SER A 293 -2.40 -3.44 -7.22
N THR A 294 -1.87 -4.45 -7.90
CA THR A 294 -1.80 -4.46 -9.35
C THR A 294 -3.08 -5.00 -9.99
N ALA A 295 -3.91 -5.71 -9.21
CA ALA A 295 -5.10 -6.39 -9.72
C ALA A 295 -6.34 -5.48 -9.76
N TRP A 296 -6.74 -4.90 -8.66
CA TRP A 296 -7.85 -3.96 -8.55
C TRP A 296 -7.74 -3.09 -7.28
N PRO A 297 -8.32 -1.88 -7.25
CA PRO A 297 -8.46 -1.10 -6.03
C PRO A 297 -9.72 -1.54 -5.26
N TRP A 298 -9.67 -1.52 -3.93
CA TRP A 298 -10.86 -1.58 -3.10
C TRP A 298 -11.40 -0.19 -2.81
N PRO A 299 -12.73 -0.01 -2.67
CA PRO A 299 -13.28 1.23 -2.14
C PRO A 299 -12.83 1.42 -0.69
N TYR A 300 -12.73 2.67 -0.25
CA TYR A 300 -12.48 2.94 1.17
C TYR A 300 -13.67 2.50 2.01
N ALA A 301 -13.38 1.95 3.20
CA ALA A 301 -14.42 1.53 4.12
C ALA A 301 -15.28 2.72 4.56
N PRO A 302 -16.59 2.52 4.79
CA PRO A 302 -17.51 3.59 5.13
C PRO A 302 -17.23 4.22 6.51
N GLN A 303 -16.43 3.55 7.33
CA GLN A 303 -16.05 4.01 8.68
C GLN A 303 -14.62 3.55 8.99
N GLY A 304 -14.00 4.19 9.98
CA GLY A 304 -12.69 3.80 10.49
C GLY A 304 -11.50 4.25 9.63
N LEU A 305 -11.73 5.00 8.55
CA LEU A 305 -10.64 5.48 7.71
C LEU A 305 -9.66 6.33 8.52
N PRO A 306 -8.36 5.99 8.51
CA PRO A 306 -7.36 6.77 9.23
C PRO A 306 -7.27 8.20 8.71
N LYS A 307 -7.27 9.17 9.63
CA LYS A 307 -7.32 10.61 9.31
C LYS A 307 -6.18 11.11 8.43
N LEU A 308 -5.01 10.45 8.49
CA LEU A 308 -3.84 10.81 7.69
C LEU A 308 -3.90 10.27 6.26
N THR A 309 -4.93 9.51 5.90
CA THR A 309 -5.02 8.89 4.58
C THR A 309 -5.33 9.92 3.51
N VAL A 310 -4.46 9.99 2.50
CA VAL A 310 -4.77 10.66 1.24
C VAL A 310 -5.67 9.73 0.43
N GLN A 311 -6.93 10.08 0.32
CA GLN A 311 -7.89 9.26 -0.43
C GLN A 311 -7.68 9.43 -1.93
N MET A 312 -7.73 8.32 -2.66
CA MET A 312 -7.96 8.36 -4.10
C MET A 312 -9.42 8.67 -4.39
N ASP A 313 -9.66 9.42 -5.45
CA ASP A 313 -10.99 9.47 -6.04
C ASP A 313 -11.42 8.06 -6.49
N ARG A 314 -12.75 7.88 -6.61
CA ARG A 314 -13.30 6.62 -7.09
C ARG A 314 -12.66 6.22 -8.41
N ALA A 315 -12.21 4.97 -8.50
CA ALA A 315 -11.67 4.42 -9.72
C ALA A 315 -12.74 4.38 -10.84
N ASP A 316 -12.30 4.63 -12.07
CA ASP A 316 -13.15 4.53 -13.25
C ASP A 316 -13.44 3.03 -13.51
N PRO A 317 -14.68 2.57 -13.43
CA PRO A 317 -15.02 1.17 -13.66
C PRO A 317 -14.80 0.70 -15.10
N PHE A 318 -14.55 1.62 -16.04
CA PHE A 318 -14.28 1.34 -17.45
C PHE A 318 -12.78 1.36 -17.79
N ASP A 319 -11.93 1.74 -16.85
CA ASP A 319 -10.47 1.66 -16.97
C ASP A 319 -9.93 0.64 -15.95
N GLU A 320 -9.59 -0.54 -16.44
CA GLU A 320 -9.12 -1.65 -15.60
C GLU A 320 -7.83 -1.35 -14.85
N ALA A 321 -7.04 -0.38 -15.29
CA ALA A 321 -5.80 0.01 -14.65
C ALA A 321 -5.98 1.14 -13.63
N ASP A 322 -7.09 1.88 -13.68
CA ASP A 322 -7.27 3.04 -12.82
C ASP A 322 -7.36 2.68 -11.34
N GLY A 323 -6.57 3.34 -10.52
CA GLY A 323 -6.49 3.09 -9.09
C GLY A 323 -5.58 1.92 -8.70
N THR A 324 -4.99 1.22 -9.68
CA THR A 324 -3.98 0.17 -9.46
C THR A 324 -2.57 0.71 -9.68
N GLY A 325 -1.56 -0.09 -9.37
CA GLY A 325 -0.16 0.27 -9.59
C GLY A 325 0.80 -0.39 -8.60
N GLY A 326 1.94 0.24 -8.45
CA GLY A 326 2.99 -0.16 -7.53
C GLY A 326 3.57 1.06 -6.81
N GLY A 327 4.80 0.94 -6.34
CA GLY A 327 5.41 2.09 -5.72
C GLY A 327 6.87 1.93 -5.39
N GLN A 328 7.44 3.05 -4.93
CA GLN A 328 8.80 3.14 -4.46
C GLN A 328 8.82 3.78 -3.07
N ILE A 329 9.72 3.32 -2.25
CA ILE A 329 9.91 3.81 -0.89
C ILE A 329 11.35 4.33 -0.78
N SER A 330 11.47 5.60 -0.43
CA SER A 330 12.75 6.24 -0.13
C SER A 330 12.97 6.19 1.38
N VAL A 331 14.07 5.56 1.80
CA VAL A 331 14.45 5.51 3.22
C VAL A 331 15.53 6.55 3.47
N HIS A 332 15.27 7.47 4.39
CA HIS A 332 16.16 8.57 4.73
C HIS A 332 17.01 8.27 5.97
N PRO A 333 18.10 9.01 6.18
CA PRO A 333 18.87 8.92 7.42
C PRO A 333 17.94 9.12 8.64
N GLY A 334 18.06 8.22 9.63
CA GLY A 334 17.15 8.19 10.78
C GLY A 334 15.92 7.30 10.62
N GLY A 335 15.74 6.67 9.46
CA GLY A 335 14.78 5.59 9.23
C GLY A 335 13.36 6.04 8.91
N TYR A 336 13.11 7.34 8.73
CA TYR A 336 11.82 7.76 8.19
C TYR A 336 11.75 7.48 6.68
N ILE A 337 10.54 7.30 6.18
CA ILE A 337 10.32 6.97 4.79
C ILE A 337 9.48 8.04 4.09
N ASP A 338 9.73 8.20 2.78
CA ASP A 338 8.78 8.79 1.85
C ASP A 338 8.21 7.68 0.99
N LYS A 339 6.90 7.55 0.96
CA LYS A 339 6.20 6.57 0.15
C LYS A 339 5.68 7.20 -1.12
N HIS A 340 6.13 6.68 -2.25
CA HIS A 340 5.72 7.09 -3.58
C HIS A 340 4.76 6.04 -4.14
N TYR A 341 3.53 6.45 -4.38
CA TYR A 341 2.50 5.66 -5.05
C TYR A 341 2.53 5.97 -6.54
N ASN A 342 2.89 4.98 -7.35
CA ASN A 342 2.87 5.05 -8.80
C ASN A 342 1.54 4.49 -9.31
N LEU A 343 0.54 5.36 -9.41
CA LEU A 343 -0.80 5.03 -9.85
C LEU A 343 -0.85 4.96 -11.39
N TRP A 344 -1.34 3.86 -11.91
CA TRP A 344 -1.57 3.76 -13.34
C TRP A 344 -2.75 4.64 -13.76
N GLY A 345 -2.57 5.35 -14.88
CA GLY A 345 -3.58 6.28 -15.38
C GLY A 345 -3.73 7.59 -14.60
N ARG A 346 -2.98 7.78 -13.49
CA ARG A 346 -3.07 8.96 -12.62
C ARG A 346 -1.69 9.55 -12.34
N ASN A 347 -1.68 10.75 -11.77
CA ASN A 347 -0.45 11.34 -11.25
C ASN A 347 0.04 10.57 -10.03
N PRO A 348 1.36 10.37 -9.88
CA PRO A 348 1.92 9.74 -8.68
C PRO A 348 1.66 10.61 -7.44
N ILE A 349 1.49 9.94 -6.30
CA ILE A 349 1.26 10.58 -5.00
C ILE A 349 2.42 10.24 -4.07
N VAL A 350 2.93 11.25 -3.35
CA VAL A 350 4.01 11.07 -2.38
C VAL A 350 3.50 11.40 -0.99
N VAL A 351 3.59 10.44 -0.08
CA VAL A 351 3.36 10.64 1.35
C VAL A 351 4.73 10.74 2.03
N SER A 352 5.10 11.96 2.39
CA SER A 352 6.42 12.27 2.97
C SER A 352 6.34 12.53 4.47
N LYS A 353 7.51 12.53 5.13
CA LYS A 353 7.62 12.94 6.52
C LYS A 353 7.08 14.36 6.76
N LEU A 354 7.31 15.29 5.82
CA LEU A 354 6.79 16.66 5.93
C LEU A 354 5.26 16.68 5.98
N TYR A 355 4.62 15.87 5.15
CA TYR A 355 3.17 15.69 5.19
C TYR A 355 2.73 15.17 6.55
N LEU A 356 3.36 14.09 7.05
CA LEU A 356 3.03 13.48 8.33
C LEU A 356 3.25 14.45 9.51
N ASP A 357 4.34 15.22 9.48
CA ASP A 357 4.67 16.19 10.54
C ASP A 357 3.72 17.40 10.51
N SER A 358 3.20 17.79 9.35
CA SER A 358 2.22 18.89 9.23
C SER A 358 0.93 18.57 9.96
N TRP A 359 0.52 17.30 9.97
CA TRP A 359 -0.68 16.83 10.67
C TRP A 359 -0.50 16.71 12.19
N GLY A 360 0.73 16.44 12.65
CA GLY A 360 1.03 16.35 14.10
C GLY A 360 0.93 17.68 14.85
N LYS A 361 0.83 18.79 14.13
CA LYS A 361 0.72 20.15 14.67
C LYS A 361 -0.69 20.75 14.62
N GLN A 362 -1.60 20.08 13.93
CA GLN A 362 -3.00 20.50 13.79
C GLN A 362 -3.87 19.34 14.24
N ASP A 363 -4.95 19.64 14.97
CA ASP A 363 -6.03 18.67 15.11
C ASP A 363 -6.50 18.34 13.70
N ALA A 364 -6.23 17.12 13.26
CA ALA A 364 -6.56 16.68 11.90
C ALA A 364 -8.06 16.96 11.67
N PRO A 365 -8.44 17.72 10.64
CA PRO A 365 -9.84 17.85 10.31
C PRO A 365 -10.39 16.44 10.08
N PRO A 366 -11.65 16.18 10.44
CA PRO A 366 -12.26 14.91 10.09
C PRO A 366 -12.06 14.69 8.57
N ALA A 367 -11.72 13.48 8.19
CA ALA A 367 -11.73 13.14 6.77
C ALA A 367 -13.03 13.66 6.17
N PRO A 368 -13.02 14.32 4.99
CA PRO A 368 -14.24 14.85 4.41
C PRO A 368 -15.24 13.71 4.35
N GLY A 369 -16.25 13.79 5.22
CA GLY A 369 -17.29 12.78 5.29
C GLY A 369 -17.94 12.73 3.92
N PHE A 370 -18.12 11.55 3.37
CA PHE A 370 -19.08 11.38 2.30
C PHE A 370 -20.41 11.93 2.82
N PRO A 371 -21.11 12.76 2.04
CA PRO A 371 -22.44 13.17 2.44
C PRO A 371 -23.23 11.88 2.71
N SER A 372 -23.75 11.76 3.92
CA SER A 372 -24.73 10.72 4.26
C SER A 372 -25.88 10.85 3.27
N TYR A 373 -26.06 9.84 2.44
CA TYR A 373 -27.25 9.71 1.61
C TYR A 373 -28.41 9.23 2.45
#